data_b3ed6f82fb33aa3dee57185b8802a61c
#
_entry.id   b3ed6f82fb33aa3dee57185b8802a61c
#
_cell.length_a   1.000
_cell.length_b   1.000
_cell.length_c   1.000
_cell.angle_alpha   90.00
_cell.angle_beta   90.00
_cell.angle_gamma   90.00
#
_symmetry.space_group_name_H-M   'P 1'
#
loop_
_entity.id
_entity.type
_entity.pdbx_description
1 polymer ?
#
loop_
_entity_poly.entity_id
_entity_poly.type
_entity_poly.pdbx_seq_one_letter_code
_entity_poly.pdbx_strand_id
1 'polypeptide(L)'
;MLDHSERVAAARSAIDYICGRSDEEQAVPVPNCPGWTVYNAASHIGRVGIAWEEMITSTPDDPESRARGYERAGRKPVGTSTAELAAWAHSAIDQLTDDLDRRCYFSMTGGEGNPRLWAWHAASELGMHRLDVEAALGHEHSMTPAQALDAADYTCQFFLQAMRRVLERDPGGLTARLIDAGGEVGSLSIEPLPESESPPSVDIEGPPIPVLLALWGRPHVGVEVADGDPQVWQQWRSLPSEAFQFGTWD
;
A
#
# COMPACT_ATOMS: atom_id res chain seq x y z
N MET A 1 3.10 16.65 1.11
CA MET A 1 3.78 15.41 0.68
C MET A 1 4.99 15.19 1.55
N LEU A 2 5.26 13.94 1.95
CA LEU A 2 6.44 13.59 2.74
C LEU A 2 7.71 13.63 1.88
N ASP A 3 8.83 13.97 2.50
CA ASP A 3 10.13 13.80 1.86
C ASP A 3 10.58 12.33 1.92
N HIS A 4 11.74 12.02 1.29
CA HIS A 4 12.26 10.66 1.24
C HIS A 4 12.58 10.10 2.63
N SER A 5 13.18 10.89 3.50
CA SER A 5 13.58 10.46 4.85
C SER A 5 12.37 10.22 5.75
N GLU A 6 11.34 11.03 5.62
CA GLU A 6 10.06 10.85 6.31
C GLU A 6 9.35 9.56 5.86
N ARG A 7 9.37 9.23 4.56
CA ARG A 7 8.84 7.96 4.04
C ARG A 7 9.58 6.75 4.59
N VAL A 8 10.92 6.78 4.57
CA VAL A 8 11.75 5.72 5.16
C VAL A 8 11.45 5.56 6.66
N ALA A 9 11.34 6.66 7.41
CA ALA A 9 11.01 6.63 8.83
C ALA A 9 9.61 6.06 9.10
N ALA A 10 8.61 6.43 8.28
CA ALA A 10 7.25 5.90 8.36
C ALA A 10 7.22 4.39 8.11
N ALA A 11 7.93 3.91 7.09
CA ALA A 11 8.05 2.48 6.78
C ALA A 11 8.68 1.70 7.94
N ARG A 12 9.80 2.18 8.51
CA ARG A 12 10.44 1.55 9.67
C ARG A 12 9.52 1.50 10.88
N SER A 13 8.85 2.62 11.19
CA SER A 13 7.88 2.68 12.30
C SER A 13 6.72 1.69 12.14
N ALA A 14 6.25 1.47 10.91
CA ALA A 14 5.20 0.49 10.63
C ALA A 14 5.71 -0.96 10.86
N ILE A 15 6.93 -1.29 10.41
CA ILE A 15 7.55 -2.60 10.66
C ILE A 15 7.67 -2.85 12.17
N ASP A 16 8.23 -1.90 12.91
CA ASP A 16 8.44 -2.01 14.35
C ASP A 16 7.11 -2.21 15.09
N TYR A 17 6.08 -1.45 14.69
CA TYR A 17 4.75 -1.59 15.28
C TYR A 17 4.16 -2.97 15.01
N ILE A 18 4.10 -3.43 13.76
CA ILE A 18 3.45 -4.69 13.37
C ILE A 18 4.19 -5.89 13.97
N CYS A 19 5.52 -5.94 13.87
CA CYS A 19 6.34 -7.04 14.36
C CYS A 19 6.57 -7.03 15.87
N GLY A 20 6.42 -5.88 16.53
CA GLY A 20 6.61 -5.73 17.98
C GLY A 20 5.41 -6.12 18.83
N ARG A 21 4.41 -6.83 18.30
CA ARG A 21 3.22 -7.25 19.03
C ARG A 21 3.49 -8.46 19.91
N SER A 22 2.81 -8.54 21.07
CA SER A 22 2.90 -9.71 21.95
C SER A 22 2.33 -10.97 21.29
N ASP A 23 2.65 -12.14 21.79
CA ASP A 23 2.11 -13.41 21.27
C ASP A 23 0.59 -13.45 21.32
N GLU A 24 -0.03 -12.84 22.33
CA GLU A 24 -1.49 -12.73 22.45
C GLU A 24 -2.07 -11.85 21.34
N GLU A 25 -1.45 -10.68 21.09
CA GLU A 25 -1.86 -9.76 20.03
C GLU A 25 -1.64 -10.37 18.64
N GLN A 26 -0.58 -11.16 18.45
CA GLN A 26 -0.29 -11.82 17.16
C GLN A 26 -1.38 -12.81 16.74
N ALA A 27 -2.12 -13.38 17.67
CA ALA A 27 -3.23 -14.30 17.39
C ALA A 27 -4.55 -13.59 17.02
N VAL A 28 -4.63 -12.27 17.17
CA VAL A 28 -5.86 -11.51 16.90
C VAL A 28 -6.16 -11.49 15.40
N PRO A 29 -7.38 -11.84 14.97
CA PRO A 29 -7.78 -11.75 13.56
C PRO A 29 -7.75 -10.31 13.05
N VAL A 30 -7.34 -10.11 11.80
CA VAL A 30 -7.35 -8.81 11.11
C VAL A 30 -8.58 -8.72 10.20
N PRO A 31 -9.65 -8.02 10.59
CA PRO A 31 -10.92 -8.02 9.86
C PRO A 31 -10.81 -7.54 8.41
N ASN A 32 -9.90 -6.59 8.16
CA ASN A 32 -9.67 -5.99 6.84
C ASN A 32 -8.89 -6.91 5.88
N CYS A 33 -8.29 -7.98 6.41
CA CYS A 33 -7.55 -8.98 5.64
C CYS A 33 -8.13 -10.37 5.96
N PRO A 34 -9.21 -10.81 5.29
CA PRO A 34 -9.90 -12.05 5.60
C PRO A 34 -8.96 -13.26 5.66
N GLY A 35 -9.02 -14.00 6.76
CA GLY A 35 -8.16 -15.17 7.01
C GLY A 35 -6.80 -14.84 7.65
N TRP A 36 -6.48 -13.56 7.85
CA TRP A 36 -5.24 -13.16 8.50
C TRP A 36 -5.41 -12.92 10.00
N THR A 37 -4.32 -13.16 10.71
CA THR A 37 -4.07 -12.66 12.06
C THR A 37 -3.01 -11.56 12.00
N VAL A 38 -2.74 -10.89 13.11
CA VAL A 38 -1.63 -9.93 13.22
C VAL A 38 -0.29 -10.58 12.89
N TYR A 39 -0.08 -11.87 13.25
CA TYR A 39 1.10 -12.62 12.82
C TYR A 39 1.18 -12.76 11.29
N ASN A 40 0.06 -13.03 10.62
CA ASN A 40 0.07 -13.11 9.15
C ASN A 40 0.43 -11.76 8.51
N ALA A 41 0.00 -10.64 9.09
CA ALA A 41 0.44 -9.31 8.65
C ALA A 41 1.97 -9.14 8.83
N ALA A 42 2.53 -9.54 9.98
CA ALA A 42 3.97 -9.54 10.20
C ALA A 42 4.71 -10.46 9.22
N SER A 43 4.18 -11.67 8.99
CA SER A 43 4.74 -12.63 8.01
C SER A 43 4.71 -12.05 6.60
N HIS A 44 3.62 -11.40 6.21
CA HIS A 44 3.49 -10.73 4.92
C HIS A 44 4.56 -9.67 4.73
N ILE A 45 4.65 -8.69 5.63
CA ILE A 45 5.61 -7.58 5.47
C ILE A 45 7.07 -8.05 5.47
N GLY A 46 7.42 -9.06 6.28
CA GLY A 46 8.76 -9.64 6.28
C GLY A 46 9.08 -10.31 4.93
N ARG A 47 8.13 -11.07 4.38
CA ARG A 47 8.31 -11.81 3.11
C ARG A 47 8.31 -10.89 1.90
N VAL A 48 7.43 -9.90 1.85
CA VAL A 48 7.48 -8.90 0.76
C VAL A 48 8.76 -8.07 0.84
N GLY A 49 9.32 -7.83 2.04
CA GLY A 49 10.64 -7.23 2.21
C GLY A 49 11.73 -7.99 1.45
N ILE A 50 11.76 -9.33 1.54
CA ILE A 50 12.70 -10.16 0.78
C ILE A 50 12.50 -9.97 -0.74
N ALA A 51 11.25 -9.90 -1.19
CA ALA A 51 10.96 -9.70 -2.61
C ALA A 51 11.34 -8.29 -3.08
N TRP A 52 11.10 -7.28 -2.25
CA TRP A 52 11.49 -5.89 -2.54
C TRP A 52 13.01 -5.74 -2.61
N GLU A 53 13.76 -6.31 -1.66
CA GLU A 53 15.22 -6.29 -1.69
C GLU A 53 15.77 -6.81 -3.02
N GLU A 54 15.23 -7.92 -3.53
CA GLU A 54 15.62 -8.49 -4.83
C GLU A 54 15.35 -7.49 -5.98
N MET A 55 14.18 -6.86 -6.00
CA MET A 55 13.81 -5.88 -7.03
C MET A 55 14.59 -4.56 -6.92
N ILE A 56 14.80 -4.06 -5.69
CA ILE A 56 15.54 -2.82 -5.42
C ILE A 56 17.02 -2.96 -5.83
N THR A 57 17.60 -4.15 -5.69
CA THR A 57 19.01 -4.42 -6.04
C THR A 57 19.21 -4.88 -7.47
N SER A 58 18.13 -5.12 -8.24
CA SER A 58 18.18 -5.51 -9.65
C SER A 58 18.27 -4.31 -10.59
N THR A 59 18.47 -4.58 -11.87
CA THR A 59 18.42 -3.54 -12.93
C THR A 59 16.99 -3.27 -13.40
N PRO A 60 16.68 -2.10 -13.99
CA PRO A 60 15.34 -1.74 -14.44
C PRO A 60 14.72 -2.69 -15.47
N ASP A 61 15.55 -3.35 -16.25
CA ASP A 61 15.20 -4.27 -17.34
C ASP A 61 15.20 -5.75 -16.90
N ASP A 62 15.14 -6.00 -15.59
CA ASP A 62 15.06 -7.34 -15.00
C ASP A 62 13.69 -7.64 -14.38
N PRO A 63 12.65 -7.90 -15.19
CA PRO A 63 11.32 -8.22 -14.70
C PRO A 63 11.25 -9.53 -13.90
N GLU A 64 12.23 -10.43 -14.10
CA GLU A 64 12.31 -11.71 -13.40
C GLU A 64 12.72 -11.54 -11.94
N SER A 65 13.31 -10.40 -11.55
CA SER A 65 13.66 -10.09 -10.17
C SER A 65 12.45 -10.20 -9.24
N ARG A 66 11.27 -9.83 -9.71
CA ARG A 66 10.02 -10.00 -8.96
C ARG A 66 9.73 -11.47 -8.66
N ALA A 67 9.77 -12.34 -9.69
CA ALA A 67 9.51 -13.76 -9.51
C ALA A 67 10.55 -14.42 -8.60
N ARG A 68 11.85 -14.12 -8.80
CA ARG A 68 12.94 -14.62 -7.93
C ARG A 68 12.76 -14.17 -6.48
N GLY A 69 12.38 -12.92 -6.26
CA GLY A 69 12.15 -12.38 -4.92
C GLY A 69 11.02 -13.10 -4.18
N TYR A 70 9.87 -13.28 -4.83
CA TYR A 70 8.75 -14.02 -4.26
C TYR A 70 9.07 -15.52 -4.07
N GLU A 71 9.80 -16.15 -4.98
CA GLU A 71 10.28 -17.53 -4.80
C GLU A 71 11.21 -17.65 -3.57
N ARG A 72 12.15 -16.70 -3.40
CA ARG A 72 13.04 -16.64 -2.23
C ARG A 72 12.25 -16.48 -0.93
N ALA A 73 11.24 -15.61 -0.93
CA ALA A 73 10.34 -15.41 0.19
C ALA A 73 9.52 -16.67 0.53
N GLY A 74 8.99 -17.36 -0.49
CA GLY A 74 8.20 -18.59 -0.33
C GLY A 74 9.00 -19.78 0.22
N ARG A 75 10.33 -19.79 0.05
CA ARG A 75 11.21 -20.84 0.62
C ARG A 75 11.51 -20.64 2.12
N LYS A 76 11.08 -19.54 2.72
CA LYS A 76 11.32 -19.28 4.14
C LYS A 76 10.39 -20.13 5.01
N PRO A 77 10.86 -20.59 6.20
CA PRO A 77 10.05 -21.44 7.07
C PRO A 77 8.74 -20.78 7.50
N VAL A 78 7.70 -21.58 7.64
CA VAL A 78 6.49 -21.21 8.37
C VAL A 78 6.82 -21.09 9.85
N GLY A 79 6.15 -20.19 10.59
CA GLY A 79 6.41 -19.97 12.01
C GLY A 79 7.73 -19.22 12.29
N THR A 80 8.26 -18.47 11.31
CA THR A 80 9.39 -17.56 11.50
C THR A 80 9.07 -16.53 12.58
N SER A 81 10.01 -16.26 13.48
CA SER A 81 9.82 -15.27 14.56
C SER A 81 9.57 -13.86 13.99
N THR A 82 8.75 -13.06 14.68
CA THR A 82 8.50 -11.67 14.26
C THR A 82 9.75 -10.82 14.25
N ALA A 83 10.75 -11.14 15.07
CA ALA A 83 12.06 -10.48 15.05
C ALA A 83 12.81 -10.75 13.73
N GLU A 84 12.78 -11.97 13.19
CA GLU A 84 13.36 -12.27 11.87
C GLU A 84 12.56 -11.64 10.74
N LEU A 85 11.23 -11.64 10.84
CA LEU A 85 10.35 -10.99 9.87
C LEU A 85 10.63 -9.47 9.81
N ALA A 86 10.79 -8.82 10.96
CA ALA A 86 11.20 -7.43 11.04
C ALA A 86 12.58 -7.20 10.41
N ALA A 87 13.56 -8.07 10.69
CA ALA A 87 14.89 -7.96 10.13
C ALA A 87 14.89 -8.05 8.59
N TRP A 88 14.06 -8.93 8.01
CA TRP A 88 13.93 -9.02 6.54
C TRP A 88 13.29 -7.77 5.94
N ALA A 89 12.23 -7.24 6.58
CA ALA A 89 11.60 -6.00 6.12
C ALA A 89 12.56 -4.80 6.24
N HIS A 90 13.26 -4.67 7.36
CA HIS A 90 14.26 -3.60 7.55
C HIS A 90 15.41 -3.68 6.56
N SER A 91 15.88 -4.90 6.20
CA SER A 91 16.93 -5.08 5.19
C SER A 91 16.54 -4.45 3.84
N ALA A 92 15.30 -4.60 3.42
CA ALA A 92 14.80 -3.94 2.20
C ALA A 92 14.78 -2.41 2.35
N ILE A 93 14.35 -1.90 3.50
CA ILE A 93 14.32 -0.44 3.76
C ILE A 93 15.73 0.15 3.82
N ASP A 94 16.71 -0.60 4.31
CA ASP A 94 18.11 -0.17 4.34
C ASP A 94 18.67 0.08 2.92
N GLN A 95 18.21 -0.68 1.91
CA GLN A 95 18.58 -0.46 0.51
C GLN A 95 18.07 0.86 -0.07
N LEU A 96 17.19 1.56 0.63
CA LEU A 96 16.58 2.81 0.18
C LEU A 96 17.33 4.06 0.66
N THR A 97 18.36 3.91 1.48
CA THR A 97 19.04 5.03 2.12
C THR A 97 20.23 5.56 1.34
N ASP A 98 20.81 4.72 0.49
CA ASP A 98 22.00 5.07 -0.32
C ASP A 98 21.63 5.21 -1.78
N ASP A 99 22.34 6.10 -2.50
CA ASP A 99 22.20 6.35 -3.94
C ASP A 99 20.74 6.42 -4.40
N LEU A 100 20.07 7.49 -3.99
CA LEU A 100 18.62 7.69 -4.19
C LEU A 100 18.20 7.78 -5.67
N ASP A 101 19.14 7.98 -6.56
CA ASP A 101 18.90 8.09 -8.00
C ASP A 101 19.33 6.81 -8.75
N ARG A 102 19.81 5.79 -8.03
CA ARG A 102 20.11 4.46 -8.60
C ARG A 102 18.87 3.90 -9.29
N ARG A 103 19.03 3.49 -10.52
CA ARG A 103 17.96 2.86 -11.29
C ARG A 103 17.82 1.39 -10.88
N CYS A 104 16.58 0.96 -10.64
CA CYS A 104 16.24 -0.41 -10.27
C CYS A 104 14.89 -0.82 -10.88
N TYR A 105 14.52 -2.10 -10.76
CA TYR A 105 13.20 -2.56 -11.18
C TYR A 105 12.14 -2.09 -10.18
N PHE A 106 10.99 -1.61 -10.69
CA PHE A 106 9.84 -1.21 -9.87
C PHE A 106 8.57 -1.93 -10.32
N SER A 107 8.06 -2.81 -9.45
CA SER A 107 6.97 -3.73 -9.79
C SER A 107 5.64 -3.04 -10.14
N MET A 108 5.36 -1.86 -9.59
CA MET A 108 4.11 -1.14 -9.85
C MET A 108 4.03 -0.56 -11.25
N THR A 109 5.15 -0.24 -11.87
CA THR A 109 5.21 0.18 -13.28
C THR A 109 5.57 -0.97 -14.23
N GLY A 110 6.15 -2.05 -13.71
CA GLY A 110 6.71 -3.14 -14.48
C GLY A 110 8.00 -2.77 -15.21
N GLY A 111 8.75 -1.80 -14.71
CA GLY A 111 9.97 -1.30 -15.36
C GLY A 111 10.82 -0.46 -14.42
N GLU A 112 11.31 0.66 -14.94
CA GLU A 112 12.24 1.51 -14.21
C GLU A 112 11.65 2.17 -12.97
N GLY A 113 12.41 2.11 -11.90
CA GLY A 113 12.20 2.81 -10.65
C GLY A 113 13.52 3.24 -9.99
N ASN A 114 13.42 3.74 -8.78
CA ASN A 114 14.55 4.15 -7.95
C ASN A 114 14.21 4.03 -6.47
N PRO A 115 15.17 4.18 -5.54
CA PRO A 115 14.91 4.14 -4.11
C PRO A 115 13.85 5.13 -3.62
N ARG A 116 13.66 6.28 -4.27
CA ARG A 116 12.60 7.25 -3.88
C ARG A 116 11.20 6.70 -4.13
N LEU A 117 10.97 6.04 -5.28
CA LEU A 117 9.69 5.39 -5.59
C LEU A 117 9.44 4.19 -4.66
N TRP A 118 10.49 3.41 -4.38
CA TRP A 118 10.39 2.30 -3.45
C TRP A 118 10.12 2.74 -2.01
N ALA A 119 10.71 3.87 -1.55
CA ALA A 119 10.39 4.43 -0.23
C ALA A 119 8.92 4.88 -0.15
N TRP A 120 8.39 5.44 -1.24
CA TRP A 120 6.98 5.84 -1.31
C TRP A 120 6.06 4.61 -1.29
N HIS A 121 6.38 3.58 -2.07
CA HIS A 121 5.68 2.29 -2.02
C HIS A 121 5.70 1.68 -0.62
N ALA A 122 6.87 1.56 -0.02
CA ALA A 122 7.04 0.95 1.29
C ALA A 122 6.27 1.70 2.38
N ALA A 123 6.36 3.04 2.41
CA ALA A 123 5.62 3.84 3.38
C ALA A 123 4.11 3.66 3.25
N SER A 124 3.60 3.57 2.02
CA SER A 124 2.18 3.40 1.74
C SER A 124 1.68 1.99 2.08
N GLU A 125 2.35 0.96 1.59
CA GLU A 125 2.00 -0.45 1.81
C GLU A 125 2.07 -0.84 3.30
N LEU A 126 3.22 -0.56 3.93
CA LEU A 126 3.43 -0.88 5.35
C LEU A 126 2.54 -0.02 6.26
N GLY A 127 2.29 1.23 5.88
CA GLY A 127 1.35 2.13 6.56
C GLY A 127 -0.08 1.59 6.55
N MET A 128 -0.54 1.04 5.41
CA MET A 128 -1.86 0.40 5.31
C MET A 128 -1.98 -0.83 6.20
N HIS A 129 -0.99 -1.73 6.19
CA HIS A 129 -1.01 -2.89 7.07
C HIS A 129 -0.90 -2.51 8.55
N ARG A 130 -0.23 -1.41 8.89
CA ARG A 130 -0.27 -0.86 10.24
C ARG A 130 -1.68 -0.42 10.63
N LEU A 131 -2.39 0.31 9.77
CA LEU A 131 -3.79 0.68 10.02
C LEU A 131 -4.70 -0.55 10.18
N ASP A 132 -4.50 -1.59 9.37
CA ASP A 132 -5.21 -2.87 9.49
C ASP A 132 -4.98 -3.52 10.87
N VAL A 133 -3.73 -3.53 11.37
CA VAL A 133 -3.38 -4.09 12.68
C VAL A 133 -3.87 -3.21 13.83
N GLU A 134 -3.74 -1.88 13.73
CA GLU A 134 -4.29 -0.94 14.73
C GLU A 134 -5.80 -1.14 14.89
N ALA A 135 -6.53 -1.25 13.77
CA ALA A 135 -7.97 -1.52 13.78
C ALA A 135 -8.30 -2.88 14.42
N ALA A 136 -7.52 -3.94 14.12
CA ALA A 136 -7.72 -5.27 14.70
C ALA A 136 -7.54 -5.28 16.22
N LEU A 137 -6.60 -4.49 16.73
CA LEU A 137 -6.28 -4.39 18.17
C LEU A 137 -7.12 -3.35 18.90
N GLY A 138 -7.98 -2.59 18.19
CA GLY A 138 -8.77 -1.50 18.78
C GLY A 138 -7.91 -0.30 19.20
N HIS A 139 -6.75 -0.14 18.59
CA HIS A 139 -5.86 1.01 18.82
C HIS A 139 -6.30 2.21 17.95
N GLU A 140 -6.01 3.42 18.43
CA GLU A 140 -6.18 4.61 17.62
C GLU A 140 -5.21 4.60 16.43
N HIS A 141 -5.65 5.12 15.29
CA HIS A 141 -4.79 5.25 14.12
C HIS A 141 -3.68 6.28 14.38
N SER A 142 -2.44 5.82 14.21
CA SER A 142 -1.24 6.65 14.44
C SER A 142 -0.78 7.44 13.22
N MET A 143 -1.36 7.14 12.04
CA MET A 143 -1.05 7.83 10.79
C MET A 143 -1.49 9.30 10.87
N THR A 144 -0.60 10.21 10.51
CA THR A 144 -0.93 11.64 10.43
C THR A 144 -1.70 11.95 9.13
N PRO A 145 -2.45 13.08 9.08
CA PRO A 145 -3.09 13.54 7.84
C PRO A 145 -2.11 13.69 6.66
N ALA A 146 -0.89 14.16 6.91
CA ALA A 146 0.15 14.28 5.89
C ALA A 146 0.62 12.92 5.35
N GLN A 147 0.77 11.92 6.23
CA GLN A 147 1.09 10.55 5.82
C GLN A 147 -0.06 9.92 5.03
N ALA A 148 -1.31 10.14 5.46
CA ALA A 148 -2.47 9.63 4.75
C ALA A 148 -2.61 10.26 3.35
N LEU A 149 -2.37 11.56 3.21
CA LEU A 149 -2.36 12.24 1.91
C LEU A 149 -1.24 11.68 1.01
N ASP A 150 -0.02 11.51 1.54
CA ASP A 150 1.12 10.96 0.79
C ASP A 150 0.84 9.53 0.31
N ALA A 151 0.27 8.67 1.17
CA ALA A 151 -0.11 7.31 0.83
C ALA A 151 -1.29 7.25 -0.16
N ALA A 152 -2.27 8.15 -0.04
CA ALA A 152 -3.38 8.24 -0.97
C ALA A 152 -2.92 8.67 -2.36
N ASP A 153 -1.97 9.62 -2.45
CA ASP A 153 -1.38 10.04 -3.70
C ASP A 153 -0.60 8.89 -4.38
N TYR A 154 0.23 8.16 -3.62
CA TYR A 154 0.85 6.92 -4.10
C TYR A 154 -0.20 5.94 -4.64
N THR A 155 -1.28 5.75 -3.88
CA THR A 155 -2.36 4.82 -4.23
C THR A 155 -3.00 5.19 -5.58
N CYS A 156 -3.30 6.47 -5.80
CA CYS A 156 -3.85 6.95 -7.07
C CYS A 156 -2.86 6.84 -8.23
N GLN A 157 -1.59 7.22 -8.01
CA GLN A 157 -0.60 7.27 -9.07
C GLN A 157 -0.08 5.90 -9.51
N PHE A 158 0.05 4.95 -8.59
CA PHE A 158 0.71 3.66 -8.86
C PHE A 158 -0.14 2.45 -8.55
N PHE A 159 -0.70 2.36 -7.34
CA PHE A 159 -1.37 1.15 -6.88
C PHE A 159 -2.65 0.85 -7.68
N LEU A 160 -3.59 1.79 -7.72
CA LEU A 160 -4.83 1.62 -8.49
C LEU A 160 -4.57 1.52 -10.00
N GLN A 161 -3.55 2.21 -10.50
CA GLN A 161 -3.14 2.08 -11.90
C GLN A 161 -2.59 0.68 -12.22
N ALA A 162 -1.84 0.08 -11.28
CA ALA A 162 -1.38 -1.30 -11.43
C ALA A 162 -2.56 -2.28 -11.41
N MET A 163 -3.52 -2.10 -10.49
CA MET A 163 -4.72 -2.95 -10.41
C MET A 163 -5.57 -2.84 -11.68
N ARG A 164 -5.80 -1.62 -12.18
CA ARG A 164 -6.51 -1.37 -13.43
C ARG A 164 -5.89 -2.13 -14.62
N ARG A 165 -4.55 -2.13 -14.72
CA ARG A 165 -3.83 -2.90 -15.75
C ARG A 165 -3.95 -4.41 -15.57
N VAL A 166 -3.78 -4.91 -14.34
CA VAL A 166 -3.84 -6.36 -14.04
C VAL A 166 -5.24 -6.93 -14.33
N LEU A 167 -6.29 -6.17 -14.04
CA LEU A 167 -7.67 -6.59 -14.24
C LEU A 167 -8.21 -6.22 -15.62
N GLU A 168 -7.44 -5.51 -16.45
CA GLU A 168 -7.87 -4.99 -17.75
C GLU A 168 -9.20 -4.20 -17.67
N ARG A 169 -9.32 -3.38 -16.60
CA ARG A 169 -10.53 -2.58 -16.32
C ARG A 169 -10.20 -1.10 -16.27
N ASP A 170 -11.13 -0.30 -16.76
CA ASP A 170 -11.14 1.16 -16.58
C ASP A 170 -12.47 1.61 -15.94
N PRO A 171 -12.50 1.87 -14.64
CA PRO A 171 -13.71 2.38 -14.00
C PRO A 171 -14.11 3.78 -14.45
N GLY A 172 -13.20 4.55 -15.04
CA GLY A 172 -13.39 5.94 -15.41
C GLY A 172 -12.54 6.91 -14.57
N GLY A 173 -12.88 8.19 -14.59
CA GLY A 173 -12.18 9.22 -13.81
C GLY A 173 -12.52 9.14 -12.33
N LEU A 174 -11.55 9.46 -11.48
CA LEU A 174 -11.70 9.59 -10.03
C LEU A 174 -11.03 10.86 -9.55
N THR A 175 -11.75 11.70 -8.81
CA THR A 175 -11.18 12.77 -7.98
C THR A 175 -11.44 12.48 -6.52
N ALA A 176 -10.41 12.54 -5.69
CA ALA A 176 -10.52 12.38 -4.25
C ALA A 176 -10.05 13.67 -3.55
N ARG A 177 -10.97 14.33 -2.85
CA ARG A 177 -10.68 15.50 -2.02
C ARG A 177 -10.52 15.09 -0.56
N LEU A 178 -9.37 15.39 0.02
CA LEU A 178 -9.06 15.09 1.40
C LEU A 178 -9.33 16.34 2.25
N ILE A 179 -10.26 16.23 3.17
CA ILE A 179 -10.79 17.35 3.96
C ILE A 179 -10.60 17.02 5.44
N ASP A 180 -9.97 17.93 6.20
CA ASP A 180 -9.89 17.84 7.65
C ASP A 180 -10.67 18.98 8.33
N ALA A 181 -10.55 19.09 9.64
CA ALA A 181 -11.22 20.15 10.41
C ALA A 181 -10.81 21.58 10.03
N GLY A 182 -9.67 21.75 9.36
CA GLY A 182 -9.14 23.03 8.86
C GLY A 182 -9.54 23.35 7.42
N GLY A 183 -10.18 22.40 6.72
CA GLY A 183 -10.56 22.52 5.32
C GLY A 183 -9.87 21.50 4.42
N GLU A 184 -9.84 21.74 3.12
CA GLU A 184 -9.19 20.87 2.15
C GLU A 184 -7.66 20.85 2.35
N VAL A 185 -7.11 19.65 2.56
CA VAL A 185 -5.66 19.41 2.72
C VAL A 185 -5.01 18.88 1.46
N GLY A 186 -5.78 18.41 0.50
CA GLY A 186 -5.30 17.96 -0.81
C GLY A 186 -6.39 17.40 -1.71
N SER A 187 -6.09 17.39 -3.00
CA SER A 187 -6.92 16.79 -4.04
C SER A 187 -6.06 15.91 -4.94
N LEU A 188 -6.57 14.72 -5.26
CA LEU A 188 -5.90 13.69 -6.04
C LEU A 188 -6.81 13.30 -7.20
N SER A 189 -6.24 12.98 -8.36
CA SER A 189 -7.04 12.54 -9.50
C SER A 189 -6.44 11.35 -10.23
N ILE A 190 -7.31 10.53 -10.80
CA ILE A 190 -6.99 9.50 -11.77
C ILE A 190 -7.76 9.82 -13.04
N GLU A 191 -7.03 10.08 -14.11
CA GLU A 191 -7.64 10.30 -15.42
C GLU A 191 -8.15 8.98 -16.00
N PRO A 192 -9.30 8.99 -16.69
CA PRO A 192 -9.78 7.84 -17.43
C PRO A 192 -8.85 7.53 -18.61
N LEU A 193 -8.94 6.31 -19.14
CA LEU A 193 -8.21 5.97 -20.37
C LEU A 193 -8.76 6.75 -21.56
N PRO A 194 -7.93 7.12 -22.55
CA PRO A 194 -8.31 8.04 -23.63
C PRO A 194 -9.26 7.44 -24.69
N GLU A 195 -9.71 6.20 -24.52
CA GLU A 195 -10.53 5.50 -25.51
C GLU A 195 -12.02 5.88 -25.50
N SER A 196 -12.47 6.64 -24.48
CA SER A 196 -13.87 7.09 -24.35
C SER A 196 -13.99 8.58 -24.63
N GLU A 197 -14.94 8.97 -25.51
CA GLU A 197 -15.25 10.38 -25.79
C GLU A 197 -15.85 11.12 -24.59
N SER A 198 -16.47 10.41 -23.67
CA SER A 198 -17.08 10.95 -22.43
C SER A 198 -17.03 9.89 -21.34
N PRO A 199 -15.87 9.63 -20.78
CA PRO A 199 -15.74 8.62 -19.73
C PRO A 199 -16.54 9.03 -18.49
N PRO A 200 -17.17 8.06 -17.81
CA PRO A 200 -17.80 8.35 -16.53
C PRO A 200 -16.75 8.77 -15.51
N SER A 201 -17.15 9.58 -14.53
CA SER A 201 -16.26 10.04 -13.47
C SER A 201 -17.00 10.12 -12.15
N VAL A 202 -16.23 10.16 -11.07
CA VAL A 202 -16.74 10.34 -9.72
C VAL A 202 -15.80 11.24 -8.89
N ASP A 203 -16.38 12.12 -8.12
CA ASP A 203 -15.70 12.91 -7.11
C ASP A 203 -16.09 12.41 -5.73
N ILE A 204 -15.10 12.06 -4.91
CA ILE A 204 -15.29 11.67 -3.51
C ILE A 204 -14.63 12.68 -2.59
N GLU A 205 -15.15 12.79 -1.37
CA GLU A 205 -14.53 13.63 -0.35
C GLU A 205 -14.63 13.03 1.05
N GLY A 206 -13.70 13.37 1.91
CA GLY A 206 -13.69 12.92 3.31
C GLY A 206 -12.36 13.17 4.01
N PRO A 207 -12.27 12.79 5.30
CA PRO A 207 -11.03 12.91 6.05
C PRO A 207 -9.91 12.03 5.43
N PRO A 208 -8.63 12.43 5.59
CA PRO A 208 -7.50 11.78 4.91
C PRO A 208 -7.40 10.27 5.13
N ILE A 209 -7.46 9.78 6.38
CA ILE A 209 -7.38 8.35 6.68
C ILE A 209 -8.59 7.57 6.12
N PRO A 210 -9.86 7.97 6.35
CA PRO A 210 -11.01 7.38 5.69
C PRO A 210 -10.91 7.32 4.16
N VAL A 211 -10.46 8.39 3.49
CA VAL A 211 -10.28 8.39 2.03
C VAL A 211 -9.23 7.36 1.62
N LEU A 212 -8.08 7.31 2.30
CA LEU A 212 -7.04 6.31 2.05
C LEU A 212 -7.58 4.88 2.23
N LEU A 213 -8.28 4.59 3.34
CA LEU A 213 -8.90 3.28 3.58
C LEU A 213 -9.89 2.93 2.46
N ALA A 214 -10.70 3.89 2.04
CA ALA A 214 -11.67 3.72 0.96
C ALA A 214 -11.00 3.36 -0.38
N LEU A 215 -9.90 4.04 -0.74
CA LEU A 215 -9.11 3.76 -1.95
C LEU A 215 -8.49 2.34 -1.94
N TRP A 216 -8.22 1.80 -0.75
CA TRP A 216 -7.75 0.41 -0.57
C TRP A 216 -8.88 -0.61 -0.41
N GLY A 217 -10.15 -0.20 -0.61
CA GLY A 217 -11.32 -1.07 -0.44
C GLY A 217 -11.59 -1.48 1.01
N ARG A 218 -11.00 -0.80 2.00
CA ARG A 218 -11.19 -1.06 3.42
C ARG A 218 -12.50 -0.44 3.95
N PRO A 219 -13.08 -0.96 5.04
CA PRO A 219 -14.17 -0.29 5.75
C PRO A 219 -13.75 1.12 6.19
N HIS A 220 -14.65 2.08 5.98
CA HIS A 220 -14.41 3.48 6.31
C HIS A 220 -15.72 4.18 6.65
N VAL A 221 -15.61 5.32 7.33
CA VAL A 221 -16.75 6.19 7.67
C VAL A 221 -16.37 7.63 7.30
N GLY A 222 -17.32 8.39 6.74
CA GLY A 222 -17.12 9.81 6.45
C GLY A 222 -16.47 10.08 5.08
N VAL A 223 -16.52 9.10 4.16
CA VAL A 223 -16.24 9.33 2.72
C VAL A 223 -17.57 9.37 1.97
N GLU A 224 -17.79 10.43 1.22
CA GLU A 224 -19.02 10.67 0.48
C GLU A 224 -18.72 10.84 -1.01
N VAL A 225 -19.68 10.46 -1.85
CA VAL A 225 -19.66 10.82 -3.28
C VAL A 225 -20.21 12.23 -3.38
N ALA A 226 -19.34 13.18 -3.73
CA ALA A 226 -19.68 14.60 -3.83
C ALA A 226 -20.32 14.94 -5.19
N ASP A 227 -19.86 14.26 -6.26
CA ASP A 227 -20.40 14.43 -7.62
C ASP A 227 -20.11 13.20 -8.49
N GLY A 228 -20.77 13.09 -9.64
CA GLY A 228 -20.54 12.05 -10.63
C GLY A 228 -21.31 10.75 -10.38
N ASP A 229 -20.81 9.64 -10.95
CA ASP A 229 -21.50 8.35 -10.94
C ASP A 229 -21.02 7.46 -9.73
N PRO A 230 -21.91 7.16 -8.76
CA PRO A 230 -21.57 6.28 -7.65
C PRO A 230 -21.14 4.87 -8.06
N GLN A 231 -21.51 4.38 -9.25
CA GLN A 231 -21.08 3.06 -9.74
C GLN A 231 -19.60 3.07 -10.09
N VAL A 232 -19.08 4.18 -10.61
CA VAL A 232 -17.63 4.37 -10.84
C VAL A 232 -16.86 4.24 -9.53
N TRP A 233 -17.37 4.86 -8.45
CA TRP A 233 -16.78 4.72 -7.13
C TRP A 233 -16.77 3.27 -6.63
N GLN A 234 -17.87 2.54 -6.78
CA GLN A 234 -17.94 1.14 -6.39
C GLN A 234 -16.93 0.27 -7.16
N GLN A 235 -16.74 0.55 -8.44
CA GLN A 235 -15.74 -0.16 -9.26
C GLN A 235 -14.32 0.12 -8.78
N TRP A 236 -13.96 1.39 -8.51
CA TRP A 236 -12.63 1.73 -7.96
C TRP A 236 -12.36 1.02 -6.64
N ARG A 237 -13.32 1.01 -5.72
CA ARG A 237 -13.18 0.35 -4.41
C ARG A 237 -13.03 -1.16 -4.50
N SER A 238 -13.56 -1.79 -5.52
CA SER A 238 -13.50 -3.25 -5.68
C SER A 238 -12.15 -3.73 -6.24
N LEU A 239 -11.42 -2.87 -6.98
CA LEU A 239 -10.18 -3.28 -7.65
C LEU A 239 -9.15 -3.94 -6.72
N PRO A 240 -8.83 -3.41 -5.52
CA PRO A 240 -7.85 -4.04 -4.65
C PRO A 240 -8.23 -5.46 -4.23
N SER A 241 -9.48 -5.68 -3.85
CA SER A 241 -9.96 -7.00 -3.42
C SER A 241 -10.07 -8.01 -4.55
N GLU A 242 -10.29 -7.57 -5.78
CA GLU A 242 -10.37 -8.42 -6.97
C GLU A 242 -8.98 -8.76 -7.52
N ALA A 243 -8.04 -7.82 -7.46
CA ALA A 243 -6.68 -8.02 -7.96
C ALA A 243 -5.81 -8.86 -7.01
N PHE A 244 -6.05 -8.72 -5.70
CA PHE A 244 -5.33 -9.48 -4.68
C PHE A 244 -6.26 -10.52 -4.06
N GLN A 245 -6.09 -11.78 -4.45
CA GLN A 245 -6.49 -12.87 -3.58
C GLN A 245 -5.43 -12.92 -2.48
N PHE A 246 -5.79 -12.43 -1.29
CA PHE A 246 -4.91 -12.49 -0.12
C PHE A 246 -4.63 -13.97 0.22
N GLY A 247 -3.56 -14.51 -0.38
CA GLY A 247 -3.01 -15.79 0.04
C GLY A 247 -2.25 -15.61 1.35
N THR A 248 -2.43 -16.52 2.28
CA THR A 248 -1.49 -16.69 3.40
C THR A 248 -0.23 -17.35 2.83
N TRP A 249 0.94 -17.04 3.41
CA TRP A 249 2.20 -17.71 3.10
C TRP A 249 2.35 -19.05 3.87
N ASP A 250 1.26 -19.50 4.48
CA ASP A 250 1.19 -20.70 5.33
C ASP A 250 0.91 -21.96 4.50
#